data_9bcf89c10411de3bc98fda29f30af662
#
_entry.id   9bcf89c10411de3bc98fda29f30af662
#
_cell.length_a   1.000
_cell.length_b   1.000
_cell.length_c   1.000
_cell.angle_alpha   90.00
_cell.angle_beta   90.00
_cell.angle_gamma   90.00
#
_symmetry.space_group_name_H-M   'P 1'
#
loop_
_entity.id
_entity.type
_entity.pdbx_description
1 polymer ?
#
loop_
_entity_poly.entity_id
_entity_poly.type
_entity_poly.pdbx_seq_one_letter_code
_entity_poly.pdbx_strand_id
1 'polypeptide(L)'
;MRYENEGGDPANAGLQHARVFLEPVKEAHPWITYADLWTLGAVVAIKEMGGPEIVWKPGRTDYVDDSKLPSRGRLPDGAQGAEHIRFIFYRMGFSDQDIVALSGAHNLGRCHSDRSGFHGAWVNNPTRFR
;
A
#
# COMPACT_ATOMS: atom_id res chain seq x y z
N MET A 1 -7.50 6.59 1.76
CA MET A 1 -7.45 6.06 0.38
C MET A 1 -8.80 6.10 -0.36
N ARG A 2 -9.96 6.09 0.32
CA ARG A 2 -11.28 6.26 -0.34
C ARG A 2 -11.54 7.70 -0.79
N TYR A 3 -10.99 8.66 -0.10
CA TYR A 3 -11.21 10.08 -0.33
C TYR A 3 -10.12 10.67 -1.22
N GLU A 4 -10.48 11.67 -2.04
CA GLU A 4 -9.61 12.28 -3.03
C GLU A 4 -8.32 12.87 -2.43
N ASN A 5 -8.42 13.45 -1.24
CA ASN A 5 -7.26 14.05 -0.59
C ASN A 5 -6.10 13.07 -0.37
N GLU A 6 -6.40 11.79 -0.12
CA GLU A 6 -5.40 10.74 0.07
C GLU A 6 -5.26 9.85 -1.18
N GLY A 7 -6.39 9.44 -1.76
CA GLY A 7 -6.42 8.59 -2.95
C GLY A 7 -5.85 9.26 -4.20
N GLY A 8 -5.96 10.59 -4.27
CA GLY A 8 -5.40 11.41 -5.34
C GLY A 8 -4.01 11.99 -5.05
N ASP A 9 -3.34 11.59 -3.95
CA ASP A 9 -1.94 11.94 -3.75
C ASP A 9 -1.08 11.33 -4.87
N PRO A 10 -0.22 12.11 -5.56
CA PRO A 10 0.66 11.59 -6.62
C PRO A 10 1.50 10.39 -6.20
N ALA A 11 1.90 10.30 -4.92
CA ALA A 11 2.63 9.15 -4.39
C ALA A 11 1.78 7.87 -4.28
N ASN A 12 0.45 7.99 -4.41
CA ASN A 12 -0.51 6.88 -4.47
C ASN A 12 -1.01 6.59 -5.90
N ALA A 13 -0.38 7.18 -6.91
CA ALA A 13 -0.80 7.02 -8.31
C ALA A 13 -0.80 5.56 -8.74
N GLY A 14 -1.91 5.10 -9.32
CA GLY A 14 -2.11 3.74 -9.77
C GLY A 14 -2.78 2.81 -8.75
N LEU A 15 -2.84 3.16 -7.47
CA LEU A 15 -3.46 2.31 -6.44
C LEU A 15 -4.98 2.21 -6.58
N GLN A 16 -5.62 3.15 -7.30
CA GLN A 16 -7.05 3.05 -7.61
C GLN A 16 -7.40 1.76 -8.36
N HIS A 17 -6.51 1.22 -9.18
CA HIS A 17 -6.74 -0.04 -9.88
C HIS A 17 -6.89 -1.22 -8.90
N ALA A 18 -6.05 -1.27 -7.86
CA ALA A 18 -6.16 -2.30 -6.83
C ALA A 18 -7.47 -2.16 -6.02
N ARG A 19 -7.90 -0.92 -5.74
CA ARG A 19 -9.18 -0.68 -5.07
C ARG A 19 -10.36 -1.19 -5.89
N VAL A 20 -10.37 -0.89 -7.19
CA VAL A 20 -11.43 -1.34 -8.11
C VAL A 20 -11.54 -2.87 -8.17
N PHE A 21 -10.42 -3.60 -8.11
CA PHE A 21 -10.47 -5.07 -8.08
C PHE A 21 -11.19 -5.64 -6.85
N LEU A 22 -11.25 -4.89 -5.75
CA LEU A 22 -11.89 -5.34 -4.52
C LEU A 22 -13.35 -4.87 -4.38
N GLU A 23 -13.83 -3.97 -5.24
CA GLU A 23 -15.21 -3.49 -5.19
C GLU A 23 -16.26 -4.63 -5.36
N PRO A 24 -16.11 -5.60 -6.29
CA PRO A 24 -17.05 -6.71 -6.37
C PRO A 24 -17.15 -7.53 -5.07
N VAL A 25 -16.04 -7.64 -4.33
CA VAL A 25 -16.02 -8.31 -3.02
C VAL A 25 -16.77 -7.46 -1.99
N LYS A 26 -16.58 -6.15 -2.01
CA LYS A 26 -17.31 -5.20 -1.15
C LYS A 26 -18.82 -5.25 -1.41
N GLU A 27 -19.22 -5.30 -2.66
CA GLU A 27 -20.61 -5.40 -3.08
C GLU A 27 -21.27 -6.71 -2.60
N ALA A 28 -20.54 -7.83 -2.71
CA ALA A 28 -21.01 -9.14 -2.23
C ALA A 28 -21.03 -9.23 -0.69
N HIS A 29 -20.19 -8.44 -0.01
CA HIS A 29 -20.03 -8.46 1.44
C HIS A 29 -20.12 -7.04 2.04
N PRO A 30 -21.26 -6.37 1.99
CA PRO A 30 -21.41 -4.96 2.35
C PRO A 30 -21.10 -4.65 3.83
N TRP A 31 -21.15 -5.65 4.70
CA TRP A 31 -20.86 -5.51 6.14
C TRP A 31 -19.35 -5.34 6.44
N ILE A 32 -18.43 -5.78 5.55
CA ILE A 32 -17.00 -5.63 5.79
C ILE A 32 -16.59 -4.16 5.60
N THR A 33 -15.78 -3.62 6.49
CA THR A 33 -15.21 -2.29 6.29
C THR A 33 -14.18 -2.29 5.17
N TYR A 34 -13.95 -1.17 4.50
CA TYR A 34 -12.86 -1.07 3.52
C TYR A 34 -11.50 -1.30 4.16
N ALA A 35 -11.29 -0.83 5.39
CA ALA A 35 -10.06 -1.06 6.12
C ALA A 35 -9.79 -2.54 6.37
N ASP A 36 -10.81 -3.32 6.71
CA ASP A 36 -10.68 -4.77 6.86
C ASP A 36 -10.54 -5.47 5.50
N LEU A 37 -11.33 -5.10 4.50
CA LEU A 37 -11.27 -5.70 3.17
C LEU A 37 -9.89 -5.54 2.52
N TRP A 38 -9.33 -4.33 2.54
CA TRP A 38 -8.05 -4.06 1.86
C TRP A 38 -6.87 -4.73 2.58
N THR A 39 -6.88 -4.75 3.91
CA THR A 39 -5.84 -5.46 4.67
C THR A 39 -5.95 -6.98 4.51
N LEU A 40 -7.15 -7.53 4.49
CA LEU A 40 -7.37 -8.96 4.20
C LEU A 40 -6.93 -9.31 2.78
N GLY A 41 -7.28 -8.47 1.80
CA GLY A 41 -6.85 -8.64 0.41
C GLY A 41 -5.33 -8.68 0.26
N ALA A 42 -4.60 -7.84 1.00
CA ALA A 42 -3.14 -7.86 1.01
C ALA A 42 -2.58 -9.18 1.59
N VAL A 43 -3.14 -9.67 2.69
CA VAL A 43 -2.73 -10.94 3.31
C VAL A 43 -2.97 -12.12 2.37
N VAL A 44 -4.14 -12.16 1.73
CA VAL A 44 -4.46 -13.22 0.76
C VAL A 44 -3.53 -13.15 -0.44
N ALA A 45 -3.28 -11.97 -0.99
CA ALA A 45 -2.39 -11.80 -2.13
C ALA A 45 -0.96 -12.27 -1.82
N ILE A 46 -0.43 -11.95 -0.64
CA ILE A 46 0.90 -12.41 -0.21
C ILE A 46 0.94 -13.94 -0.13
N LYS A 47 -0.08 -14.56 0.44
CA LYS A 47 -0.19 -16.02 0.54
C LYS A 47 -0.25 -16.68 -0.85
N GLU A 48 -1.07 -16.17 -1.74
CA GLU A 48 -1.21 -16.68 -3.12
C GLU A 48 0.09 -16.55 -3.93
N MET A 49 0.90 -15.54 -3.65
CA MET A 49 2.22 -15.37 -4.25
C MET A 49 3.31 -16.25 -3.61
N GLY A 50 2.96 -17.11 -2.66
CA GLY A 50 3.87 -18.02 -1.98
C GLY A 50 4.57 -17.43 -0.75
N GLY A 51 4.03 -16.33 -0.21
CA GLY A 51 4.53 -15.71 1.02
C GLY A 51 4.09 -16.44 2.30
N PRO A 52 4.57 -15.97 3.45
CA PRO A 52 4.23 -16.55 4.74
C PRO A 52 2.74 -16.35 5.09
N GLU A 53 2.25 -17.17 5.97
CA GLU A 53 0.95 -16.96 6.59
C GLU A 53 1.03 -15.77 7.55
N ILE A 54 0.20 -14.76 7.30
CA ILE A 54 0.12 -13.54 8.12
C ILE A 54 -1.18 -13.61 8.93
N VAL A 55 -1.05 -13.56 10.25
CA VAL A 55 -2.21 -13.51 11.14
C VAL A 55 -2.98 -12.21 10.91
N TRP A 56 -4.24 -12.34 10.55
CA TRP A 56 -5.13 -11.20 10.32
C TRP A 56 -6.33 -11.26 11.28
N LYS A 57 -6.76 -10.10 11.75
CA LYS A 57 -7.96 -9.97 12.60
C LYS A 57 -8.84 -8.84 12.06
N PRO A 58 -10.16 -9.03 12.02
CA PRO A 58 -11.12 -7.99 11.70
C PRO A 58 -11.28 -6.99 12.85
N GLY A 59 -12.03 -5.90 12.59
CA GLY A 59 -12.44 -4.95 13.62
C GLY A 59 -11.99 -3.52 13.36
N ARG A 60 -11.39 -3.23 12.21
CA ARG A 60 -11.10 -1.85 11.78
C ARG A 60 -12.38 -1.16 11.35
N THR A 61 -12.45 0.14 11.60
CA THR A 61 -13.57 0.98 11.20
C THR A 61 -13.14 1.94 10.10
N ASP A 62 -14.09 2.35 9.28
CA ASP A 62 -13.89 3.36 8.26
C ASP A 62 -14.31 4.73 8.78
N TYR A 63 -13.58 5.79 8.41
CA TYR A 63 -14.06 7.15 8.60
C TYR A 63 -15.23 7.45 7.67
N VAL A 64 -16.15 8.27 8.15
CA VAL A 64 -17.36 8.69 7.40
C VAL A 64 -17.08 9.86 6.47
N ASP A 65 -16.00 10.61 6.70
CA ASP A 65 -15.58 11.77 5.93
C ASP A 65 -14.06 11.90 5.88
N ASP A 66 -13.56 12.95 5.24
CA ASP A 66 -12.13 13.23 5.04
C ASP A 66 -11.52 14.19 6.08
N SER A 67 -12.26 14.59 7.10
CA SER A 67 -11.85 15.63 8.06
C SER A 67 -10.60 15.26 8.88
N LYS A 68 -10.29 13.96 9.01
CA LYS A 68 -9.15 13.45 9.77
C LYS A 68 -8.02 12.89 8.91
N LEU A 69 -8.09 13.11 7.60
CA LEU A 69 -7.02 12.67 6.71
C LEU A 69 -5.76 13.52 6.89
N PRO A 70 -4.58 12.91 6.80
CA PRO A 70 -3.32 13.66 6.79
C PRO A 70 -3.22 14.52 5.52
N SER A 71 -2.41 15.57 5.60
CA SER A 71 -2.05 16.37 4.41
C SER A 71 -1.28 15.52 3.39
N ARG A 72 -1.39 15.87 2.11
CA ARG A 72 -0.55 15.30 1.05
C ARG A 72 0.94 15.59 1.26
N GLY A 73 1.80 14.87 0.55
CA GLY A 73 3.25 15.09 0.57
C GLY A 73 3.97 14.48 1.77
N ARG A 74 3.36 13.54 2.48
CA ARG A 74 3.96 12.85 3.63
C ARG A 74 4.60 11.50 3.29
N LEU A 75 4.42 11.03 2.07
CA LEU A 75 4.94 9.75 1.59
C LEU A 75 6.36 9.90 1.04
N PRO A 76 7.17 8.82 1.00
CA PRO A 76 8.50 8.87 0.42
C PRO A 76 8.46 9.22 -1.08
N ASP A 77 9.44 10.01 -1.50
CA ASP A 77 9.71 10.29 -2.91
C ASP A 77 10.73 9.28 -3.43
N GLY A 78 10.32 8.47 -4.40
CA GLY A 78 11.16 7.43 -5.01
C GLY A 78 12.39 7.93 -5.76
N ALA A 79 12.46 9.24 -6.08
CA ALA A 79 13.63 9.87 -6.70
C ALA A 79 14.70 10.30 -5.70
N GLN A 80 14.43 10.24 -4.38
CA GLN A 80 15.34 10.68 -3.33
C GLN A 80 16.05 9.52 -2.64
N GLY A 81 17.15 9.82 -1.94
CA GLY A 81 18.05 8.85 -1.33
C GLY A 81 17.78 8.55 0.15
N ALA A 82 18.77 7.96 0.79
CA ALA A 82 18.70 7.40 2.14
C ALA A 82 18.33 8.44 3.22
N GLU A 83 18.82 9.67 3.13
CA GLU A 83 18.50 10.72 4.11
C GLU A 83 17.02 11.08 4.09
N HIS A 84 16.44 11.20 2.89
CA HIS A 84 15.00 11.45 2.73
C HIS A 84 14.17 10.29 3.29
N ILE A 85 14.55 9.04 2.99
CA ILE A 85 13.87 7.85 3.50
C ILE A 85 13.90 7.84 5.03
N ARG A 86 15.05 8.08 5.65
CA ARG A 86 15.16 8.19 7.11
C ARG A 86 14.29 9.31 7.66
N PHE A 87 14.31 10.48 7.06
CA PHE A 87 13.45 11.60 7.47
C PHE A 87 11.97 11.21 7.50
N ILE A 88 11.48 10.54 6.45
CA ILE A 88 10.07 10.12 6.36
C ILE A 88 9.74 9.02 7.39
N PHE A 89 10.56 7.97 7.45
CA PHE A 89 10.26 6.80 8.27
C PHE A 89 10.54 7.01 9.76
N TYR A 90 11.56 7.77 10.13
CA TYR A 90 11.83 8.13 11.52
C TYR A 90 10.70 8.97 12.13
N ARG A 91 10.07 9.84 11.35
CA ARG A 91 8.85 10.55 11.77
C ARG A 91 7.73 9.59 12.21
N MET A 92 7.66 8.42 11.60
CA MET A 92 6.68 7.38 11.91
C MET A 92 7.13 6.44 13.04
N GLY A 93 8.34 6.61 13.57
CA GLY A 93 8.89 5.80 14.64
C GLY A 93 9.62 4.52 14.19
N PHE A 94 9.91 4.38 12.90
CA PHE A 94 10.63 3.23 12.36
C PHE A 94 12.15 3.40 12.50
N SER A 95 12.85 2.29 12.74
CA SER A 95 14.31 2.20 12.73
C SER A 95 14.85 1.91 11.32
N ASP A 96 16.17 1.99 11.13
CA ASP A 96 16.80 1.57 9.86
C ASP A 96 16.51 0.10 9.51
N GLN A 97 16.45 -0.77 10.49
CA GLN A 97 16.08 -2.17 10.29
C GLN A 97 14.63 -2.30 9.75
N ASP A 98 13.71 -1.53 10.32
CA ASP A 98 12.32 -1.52 9.87
C ASP A 98 12.20 -0.97 8.45
N ILE A 99 12.97 0.08 8.12
CA ILE A 99 13.02 0.66 6.77
C ILE A 99 13.44 -0.40 5.74
N VAL A 100 14.50 -1.15 6.04
CA VAL A 100 14.98 -2.22 5.15
C VAL A 100 13.93 -3.31 4.99
N ALA A 101 13.32 -3.76 6.10
CA ALA A 101 12.28 -4.77 6.07
C ALA A 101 11.05 -4.32 5.26
N LEU A 102 10.57 -3.10 5.46
CA LEU A 102 9.44 -2.53 4.72
C LEU A 102 9.76 -2.32 3.23
N SER A 103 10.99 -1.92 2.92
CA SER A 103 11.45 -1.79 1.52
C SER A 103 11.46 -3.13 0.78
N GLY A 104 11.55 -4.24 1.49
CA GLY A 104 11.42 -5.59 0.95
C GLY A 104 10.09 -5.87 0.26
N ALA A 105 9.05 -5.07 0.51
CA ALA A 105 7.78 -5.15 -0.20
C ALA A 105 7.93 -4.94 -1.72
N HIS A 106 8.99 -4.26 -2.17
CA HIS A 106 9.33 -4.10 -3.59
C HIS A 106 9.74 -5.41 -4.29
N ASN A 107 9.89 -6.50 -3.56
CA ASN A 107 9.98 -7.83 -4.15
C ASN A 107 8.70 -8.20 -4.95
N LEU A 108 7.58 -7.57 -4.64
CA LEU A 108 6.29 -7.78 -5.30
C LEU A 108 5.89 -6.55 -6.10
N GLY A 109 5.19 -6.80 -7.22
CA GLY A 109 4.65 -5.76 -8.04
C GLY A 109 5.65 -5.06 -8.95
N ARG A 110 5.20 -3.98 -9.56
CA ARG A 110 5.99 -3.16 -10.49
C ARG A 110 5.47 -1.74 -10.59
N CYS A 111 6.30 -0.84 -11.10
CA CYS A 111 5.91 0.50 -11.51
C CYS A 111 5.38 0.51 -12.95
N HIS A 112 4.52 1.50 -13.23
CA HIS A 112 3.98 1.81 -14.55
C HIS A 112 4.20 3.30 -14.85
N SER A 113 4.78 3.61 -16.00
CA SER A 113 5.15 4.97 -16.38
C SER A 113 3.95 5.92 -16.51
N ASP A 114 2.79 5.39 -16.86
CA ASP A 114 1.51 6.10 -16.94
C ASP A 114 0.83 6.35 -15.58
N ARG A 115 1.44 5.89 -14.48
CA ARG A 115 0.94 6.03 -13.11
C ARG A 115 1.90 6.83 -12.24
N SER A 116 2.97 6.18 -11.77
CA SER A 116 3.98 6.81 -10.92
C SER A 116 5.10 7.55 -11.66
N GLY A 117 5.18 7.42 -12.97
CA GLY A 117 6.29 7.91 -13.78
C GLY A 117 7.51 6.99 -13.84
N PHE A 118 7.60 6.03 -12.92
CA PHE A 118 8.63 4.99 -12.94
C PHE A 118 8.18 3.78 -13.75
N HIS A 119 9.13 2.95 -14.18
CA HIS A 119 8.84 1.79 -15.03
C HIS A 119 9.55 0.53 -14.53
N GLY A 120 8.86 -0.60 -14.59
CA GLY A 120 9.43 -1.92 -14.36
C GLY A 120 9.31 -2.44 -12.94
N ALA A 121 9.83 -3.63 -12.76
CA ALA A 121 9.88 -4.33 -11.48
C ALA A 121 11.30 -4.28 -10.91
N TRP A 122 11.43 -4.42 -9.59
CA TRP A 122 12.73 -4.51 -8.92
C TRP A 122 13.35 -5.91 -9.05
N VAL A 123 12.53 -6.93 -9.31
CA VAL A 123 12.93 -8.33 -9.38
C VAL A 123 12.41 -9.01 -10.65
N ASN A 124 13.01 -10.15 -11.02
CA ASN A 124 12.63 -10.88 -12.24
C ASN A 124 11.22 -11.49 -12.19
N ASN A 125 10.76 -11.90 -11.00
CA ASN A 125 9.45 -12.53 -10.79
C ASN A 125 8.62 -11.73 -9.78
N PRO A 126 8.02 -10.60 -10.19
CA PRO A 126 7.34 -9.68 -9.26
C PRO A 126 5.98 -10.18 -8.71
N THR A 127 5.54 -11.36 -9.12
CA THR A 127 4.33 -12.03 -8.62
C THR A 127 4.64 -13.23 -7.73
N ARG A 128 5.91 -13.43 -7.36
CA ARG A 128 6.34 -14.52 -6.49
C ARG A 128 7.08 -13.96 -5.28
N PHE A 129 6.57 -14.24 -4.11
CA PHE A 129 7.21 -13.87 -2.84
C PHE A 129 8.54 -14.62 -2.66
N ARG A 130 9.61 -13.91 -2.25
CA ARG A 130 10.95 -14.50 -2.01
C ARG A 130 11.67 -13.77 -0.87
#